data_cddbabd56566d5b92eb01dc04a0bad3c
#
_entry.id   cddbabd56566d5b92eb01dc04a0bad3c
#
_cell.length_a   1.000
_cell.length_b   1.000
_cell.length_c   1.000
_cell.angle_alpha   90.00
_cell.angle_beta   90.00
_cell.angle_gamma   90.00
#
_symmetry.space_group_name_H-M   'P 1'
#
loop_
_entity.id
_entity.type
_entity.pdbx_description
1 polymer ?
#
loop_
_entity_poly.entity_id
_entity_poly.type
_entity_poly.pdbx_seq_one_letter_code
_entity_poly.pdbx_strand_id
1 'polypeptide(L)'
;MASARKAADLWTADLARNPADFDAAWKLARADYWIGGHVSDADRRGVYERGIAAGRAAIALKPDRPEGHFWVAANMGAMAESFGVRQGIKYRGAIKDELETVLRIDPRYQHGSADRALGRWYFKVPRLFGGSHKEAEAHLRKSLEYDANSTASHYFLAELLLDDGRRDEARAELQRVLEAPVDPEWAPEDREFKDTARHLLTR
;
A
#
# COMPACT_ATOMS: atom_id res chain seq x y z
N MET A 1 6.91 -13.75 8.64
CA MET A 1 6.90 -14.65 7.44
C MET A 1 6.14 -15.94 7.65
N ALA A 2 6.51 -16.83 8.61
CA ALA A 2 5.82 -18.13 8.76
C ALA A 2 4.31 -18.01 8.98
N SER A 3 3.86 -17.09 9.84
CA SER A 3 2.44 -16.85 10.12
C SER A 3 1.67 -16.35 8.89
N ALA A 4 2.26 -15.44 8.12
CA ALA A 4 1.62 -14.91 6.90
C ALA A 4 1.45 -15.99 5.82
N ARG A 5 2.47 -16.85 5.62
CA ARG A 5 2.36 -18.00 4.70
C ARG A 5 1.29 -18.98 5.15
N LYS A 6 1.26 -19.35 6.44
CA LYS A 6 0.22 -20.22 6.97
C LYS A 6 -1.18 -19.66 6.78
N ALA A 7 -1.36 -18.36 6.97
CA ALA A 7 -2.63 -17.68 6.75
C ALA A 7 -3.01 -17.71 5.25
N ALA A 8 -2.08 -17.42 4.34
CA ALA A 8 -2.32 -17.51 2.90
C ALA A 8 -2.70 -18.93 2.45
N ASP A 9 -2.03 -19.96 2.99
CA ASP A 9 -2.35 -21.37 2.70
C ASP A 9 -3.78 -21.72 3.16
N LEU A 10 -4.19 -21.26 4.36
CA LEU A 10 -5.55 -21.46 4.87
C LEU A 10 -6.60 -20.82 3.96
N TRP A 11 -6.43 -19.53 3.60
CA TRP A 11 -7.39 -18.86 2.72
C TRP A 11 -7.38 -19.42 1.30
N THR A 12 -6.25 -19.90 0.80
CA THR A 12 -6.19 -20.63 -0.47
C THR A 12 -7.02 -21.93 -0.40
N ALA A 13 -6.92 -22.67 0.70
CA ALA A 13 -7.71 -23.88 0.90
C ALA A 13 -9.21 -23.58 1.09
N ASP A 14 -9.55 -22.46 1.76
CA ASP A 14 -10.93 -22.00 1.91
C ASP A 14 -11.55 -21.65 0.56
N LEU A 15 -10.84 -20.90 -0.29
CA LEU A 15 -11.28 -20.58 -1.64
C LEU A 15 -11.41 -21.80 -2.55
N ALA A 16 -10.56 -22.81 -2.38
CA ALA A 16 -10.68 -24.06 -3.13
C ALA A 16 -11.96 -24.83 -2.75
N ARG A 17 -12.41 -24.72 -1.49
CA ARG A 17 -13.65 -25.33 -1.00
C ARG A 17 -14.89 -24.46 -1.31
N ASN A 18 -14.76 -23.16 -1.20
CA ASN A 18 -15.82 -22.19 -1.44
C ASN A 18 -15.28 -20.99 -2.24
N PRO A 19 -15.33 -21.02 -3.58
CA PRO A 19 -14.88 -19.90 -4.42
C PRO A 19 -15.66 -18.59 -4.21
N ALA A 20 -16.82 -18.64 -3.55
CA ALA A 20 -17.65 -17.48 -3.24
C ALA A 20 -17.34 -16.87 -1.85
N ASP A 21 -16.26 -17.29 -1.20
CA ASP A 21 -15.83 -16.72 0.08
C ASP A 21 -15.11 -15.38 -0.12
N PHE A 22 -15.88 -14.31 0.02
CA PHE A 22 -15.35 -12.94 -0.07
C PHE A 22 -14.23 -12.67 0.93
N ASP A 23 -14.40 -13.14 2.18
CA ASP A 23 -13.43 -12.87 3.24
C ASP A 23 -12.11 -13.58 3.00
N ALA A 24 -12.15 -14.83 2.59
CA ALA A 24 -10.95 -15.57 2.21
C ALA A 24 -10.23 -14.89 1.02
N ALA A 25 -11.00 -14.39 0.02
CA ALA A 25 -10.43 -13.77 -1.17
C ALA A 25 -9.64 -12.50 -0.85
N TRP A 26 -10.22 -11.52 -0.15
CA TRP A 26 -9.49 -10.28 0.14
C TRP A 26 -8.38 -10.49 1.16
N LYS A 27 -8.56 -11.39 2.15
CA LYS A 27 -7.52 -11.71 3.14
C LYS A 27 -6.32 -12.40 2.50
N LEU A 28 -6.53 -13.27 1.50
CA LEU A 28 -5.45 -13.83 0.71
C LEU A 28 -4.69 -12.73 -0.05
N ALA A 29 -5.41 -11.79 -0.69
CA ALA A 29 -4.78 -10.66 -1.38
C ALA A 29 -3.92 -9.79 -0.43
N ARG A 30 -4.40 -9.53 0.80
CA ARG A 30 -3.65 -8.85 1.86
C ARG A 30 -2.40 -9.63 2.27
N ALA A 31 -2.52 -10.93 2.48
CA ALA A 31 -1.38 -11.77 2.85
C ALA A 31 -0.31 -11.79 1.76
N ASP A 32 -0.73 -11.89 0.50
CA ASP A 32 0.19 -11.92 -0.64
C ASP A 32 0.90 -10.58 -0.84
N TYR A 33 0.25 -9.45 -0.57
CA TYR A 33 0.92 -8.16 -0.53
C TYR A 33 2.10 -8.17 0.46
N TRP A 34 1.87 -8.63 1.69
CA TRP A 34 2.91 -8.75 2.71
C TRP A 34 3.99 -9.76 2.31
N ILE A 35 3.60 -10.97 1.91
CA ILE A 35 4.53 -12.03 1.54
C ILE A 35 5.41 -11.59 0.36
N GLY A 36 4.84 -10.96 -0.65
CA GLY A 36 5.55 -10.47 -1.83
C GLY A 36 6.68 -9.49 -1.51
N GLY A 37 6.49 -8.63 -0.49
CA GLY A 37 7.53 -7.73 0.00
C GLY A 37 8.72 -8.45 0.67
N HIS A 38 8.54 -9.70 1.12
CA HIS A 38 9.48 -10.41 2.00
C HIS A 38 10.02 -11.74 1.44
N VAL A 39 9.71 -12.04 0.17
CA VAL A 39 10.24 -13.22 -0.54
C VAL A 39 11.36 -12.82 -1.50
N SER A 40 12.05 -13.83 -2.05
CA SER A 40 13.06 -13.63 -3.09
C SER A 40 12.45 -12.98 -4.34
N ASP A 41 13.28 -12.29 -5.13
CA ASP A 41 12.83 -11.68 -6.39
C ASP A 41 12.27 -12.72 -7.38
N ALA A 42 12.76 -13.96 -7.32
CA ALA A 42 12.29 -15.06 -8.15
C ALA A 42 10.83 -15.44 -7.84
N ASP A 43 10.44 -15.39 -6.56
CA ASP A 43 9.09 -15.80 -6.10
C ASP A 43 8.12 -14.62 -6.11
N ARG A 44 8.63 -13.38 -5.94
CA ARG A 44 7.86 -12.16 -5.71
C ARG A 44 6.77 -11.92 -6.72
N ARG A 45 7.09 -12.11 -8.00
CA ARG A 45 6.12 -11.90 -9.09
C ARG A 45 4.90 -12.79 -8.96
N GLY A 46 5.10 -14.10 -8.75
CA GLY A 46 4.00 -15.05 -8.63
C GLY A 46 3.11 -14.77 -7.41
N VAL A 47 3.72 -14.32 -6.31
CA VAL A 47 2.97 -13.94 -5.10
C VAL A 47 2.08 -12.74 -5.37
N TYR A 48 2.58 -11.66 -5.95
CA TYR A 48 1.76 -10.49 -6.27
C TYR A 48 0.68 -10.80 -7.33
N GLU A 49 0.98 -11.62 -8.33
CA GLU A 49 -0.01 -12.05 -9.34
C GLU A 49 -1.16 -12.83 -8.69
N ARG A 50 -0.86 -13.71 -7.73
CA ARG A 50 -1.87 -14.42 -6.95
C ARG A 50 -2.69 -13.44 -6.10
N GLY A 51 -2.06 -12.48 -5.43
CA GLY A 51 -2.74 -11.44 -4.65
C GLY A 51 -3.68 -10.59 -5.51
N ILE A 52 -3.26 -10.19 -6.72
CA ILE A 52 -4.11 -9.47 -7.68
C ILE A 52 -5.32 -10.33 -8.09
N ALA A 53 -5.10 -11.63 -8.37
CA ALA A 53 -6.19 -12.52 -8.76
C ALA A 53 -7.19 -12.72 -7.62
N ALA A 54 -6.72 -12.92 -6.39
CA ALA A 54 -7.56 -13.06 -5.20
C ALA A 54 -8.37 -11.78 -4.92
N GLY A 55 -7.74 -10.60 -5.00
CA GLY A 55 -8.43 -9.33 -4.83
C GLY A 55 -9.50 -9.10 -5.92
N ARG A 56 -9.24 -9.46 -7.17
CA ARG A 56 -10.24 -9.40 -8.25
C ARG A 56 -11.41 -10.36 -8.02
N ALA A 57 -11.16 -11.53 -7.45
CA ALA A 57 -12.24 -12.44 -7.04
C ALA A 57 -13.11 -11.80 -5.95
N ALA A 58 -12.50 -11.11 -4.97
CA ALA A 58 -13.26 -10.37 -3.96
C ALA A 58 -14.11 -9.26 -4.59
N ILE A 59 -13.57 -8.47 -5.53
CA ILE A 59 -14.33 -7.43 -6.25
C ILE A 59 -15.52 -8.04 -6.99
N ALA A 60 -15.32 -9.16 -7.67
CA ALA A 60 -16.40 -9.83 -8.42
C ALA A 60 -17.53 -10.31 -7.50
N LEU A 61 -17.22 -10.69 -6.26
CA LEU A 61 -18.19 -11.11 -5.26
C LEU A 61 -18.93 -9.94 -4.62
N LYS A 62 -18.21 -8.87 -4.28
CA LYS A 62 -18.76 -7.68 -3.61
C LYS A 62 -18.10 -6.40 -4.13
N PRO A 63 -18.55 -5.85 -5.27
CA PRO A 63 -17.93 -4.68 -5.91
C PRO A 63 -18.16 -3.37 -5.13
N ASP A 64 -19.05 -3.36 -4.17
CA ASP A 64 -19.37 -2.24 -3.28
C ASP A 64 -18.57 -2.26 -1.96
N ARG A 65 -17.61 -3.17 -1.83
CA ARG A 65 -16.75 -3.29 -0.66
C ARG A 65 -15.32 -2.83 -0.99
N PRO A 66 -14.67 -2.04 -0.09
CA PRO A 66 -13.36 -1.44 -0.38
C PRO A 66 -12.20 -2.45 -0.37
N GLU A 67 -12.33 -3.58 0.33
CA GLU A 67 -11.24 -4.51 0.60
C GLU A 67 -10.61 -5.06 -0.67
N GLY A 68 -11.44 -5.57 -1.61
CA GLY A 68 -10.96 -6.13 -2.88
C GLY A 68 -10.22 -5.08 -3.71
N HIS A 69 -10.80 -3.91 -3.88
CA HIS A 69 -10.24 -2.78 -4.63
C HIS A 69 -8.89 -2.33 -4.05
N PHE A 70 -8.83 -2.14 -2.73
CA PHE A 70 -7.60 -1.71 -2.08
C PHE A 70 -6.47 -2.72 -2.25
N TRP A 71 -6.72 -4.00 -1.99
CA TRP A 71 -5.66 -5.02 -2.06
C TRP A 71 -5.24 -5.36 -3.48
N VAL A 72 -6.10 -5.21 -4.48
CA VAL A 72 -5.71 -5.25 -5.90
C VAL A 72 -4.72 -4.11 -6.20
N ALA A 73 -5.07 -2.88 -5.84
CA ALA A 73 -4.21 -1.71 -6.06
C ALA A 73 -2.87 -1.84 -5.32
N ALA A 74 -2.88 -2.31 -4.07
CA ALA A 74 -1.67 -2.50 -3.26
C ALA A 74 -0.71 -3.52 -3.90
N ASN A 75 -1.21 -4.70 -4.32
CA ASN A 75 -0.39 -5.71 -4.98
C ASN A 75 0.14 -5.22 -6.35
N MET A 76 -0.67 -4.50 -7.13
CA MET A 76 -0.21 -3.89 -8.39
C MET A 76 0.86 -2.82 -8.16
N GLY A 77 0.71 -2.00 -7.12
CA GLY A 77 1.66 -0.97 -6.72
C GLY A 77 3.00 -1.57 -6.30
N ALA A 78 2.97 -2.56 -5.42
CA ALA A 78 4.16 -3.27 -4.96
C ALA A 78 4.88 -3.98 -6.11
N MET A 79 4.13 -4.58 -7.04
CA MET A 79 4.70 -5.16 -8.27
C MET A 79 5.34 -4.09 -9.15
N ALA A 80 4.70 -2.93 -9.32
CA ALA A 80 5.24 -1.82 -10.10
C ALA A 80 6.58 -1.31 -9.52
N GLU A 81 6.65 -1.14 -8.21
CA GLU A 81 7.88 -0.72 -7.52
C GLU A 81 8.98 -1.78 -7.61
N SER A 82 8.65 -3.06 -7.48
CA SER A 82 9.62 -4.16 -7.51
C SER A 82 10.21 -4.43 -8.91
N PHE A 83 9.45 -4.21 -9.98
CA PHE A 83 9.84 -4.60 -11.34
C PHE A 83 10.01 -3.41 -12.30
N GLY A 84 10.03 -2.21 -11.76
CA GLY A 84 10.46 -0.98 -12.44
C GLY A 84 9.44 -0.36 -13.38
N VAL A 85 9.90 0.66 -14.12
CA VAL A 85 9.08 1.61 -14.89
C VAL A 85 8.07 0.95 -15.83
N ARG A 86 8.46 -0.14 -16.51
CA ARG A 86 7.55 -0.84 -17.44
C ARG A 86 6.30 -1.39 -16.76
N GLN A 87 6.46 -1.97 -15.56
CA GLN A 87 5.33 -2.46 -14.78
C GLN A 87 4.53 -1.30 -14.18
N GLY A 88 5.21 -0.24 -13.75
CA GLY A 88 4.56 0.98 -13.29
C GLY A 88 3.63 1.56 -14.34
N ILE A 89 4.09 1.71 -15.58
CA ILE A 89 3.27 2.19 -16.70
C ILE A 89 2.11 1.25 -16.99
N LYS A 90 2.32 -0.07 -16.95
CA LYS A 90 1.28 -1.08 -17.20
C LYS A 90 0.11 -0.97 -16.21
N TYR A 91 0.41 -0.80 -14.93
CA TYR A 91 -0.60 -0.83 -13.88
C TYR A 91 -1.11 0.53 -13.43
N ARG A 92 -0.47 1.65 -13.83
CA ARG A 92 -0.77 2.99 -13.30
C ARG A 92 -2.26 3.37 -13.32
N GLY A 93 -2.94 3.13 -14.45
CA GLY A 93 -4.36 3.43 -14.59
C GLY A 93 -5.20 2.59 -13.63
N ALA A 94 -5.02 1.27 -13.67
CA ALA A 94 -5.77 0.36 -12.82
C ALA A 94 -5.56 0.63 -11.32
N ILE A 95 -4.32 0.93 -10.89
CA ILE A 95 -4.04 1.30 -9.49
C ILE A 95 -4.86 2.52 -9.09
N LYS A 96 -4.83 3.57 -9.90
CA LYS A 96 -5.54 4.81 -9.62
C LYS A 96 -7.05 4.59 -9.57
N ASP A 97 -7.62 3.91 -10.56
CA ASP A 97 -9.05 3.63 -10.67
C ASP A 97 -9.57 2.84 -9.46
N GLU A 98 -8.81 1.83 -9.02
CA GLU A 98 -9.17 1.03 -7.86
C GLU A 98 -9.11 1.85 -6.56
N LEU A 99 -8.07 2.66 -6.36
CA LEU A 99 -7.95 3.52 -5.17
C LEU A 99 -9.02 4.62 -5.14
N GLU A 100 -9.34 5.24 -6.28
CA GLU A 100 -10.46 6.18 -6.37
C GLU A 100 -11.81 5.49 -6.09
N THR A 101 -11.94 4.21 -6.43
CA THR A 101 -13.11 3.42 -6.07
C THR A 101 -13.19 3.21 -4.57
N VAL A 102 -12.08 2.90 -3.89
CA VAL A 102 -12.04 2.82 -2.42
C VAL A 102 -12.49 4.14 -1.79
N LEU A 103 -12.01 5.30 -2.29
CA LEU A 103 -12.41 6.62 -1.77
C LEU A 103 -13.91 6.89 -1.95
N ARG A 104 -14.51 6.41 -3.04
CA ARG A 104 -15.98 6.56 -3.23
C ARG A 104 -16.80 5.66 -2.31
N ILE A 105 -16.30 4.45 -1.99
CA ILE A 105 -16.99 3.49 -1.12
C ILE A 105 -16.81 3.88 0.35
N ASP A 106 -15.56 4.03 0.78
CA ASP A 106 -15.21 4.39 2.16
C ASP A 106 -13.86 5.14 2.19
N PRO A 107 -13.88 6.48 2.26
CA PRO A 107 -12.65 7.26 2.34
C PRO A 107 -11.86 7.03 3.65
N ARG A 108 -12.50 6.45 4.68
CA ARG A 108 -11.87 6.15 5.96
C ARG A 108 -11.30 4.74 6.04
N TYR A 109 -11.49 3.92 4.99
CA TYR A 109 -10.99 2.55 4.97
C TYR A 109 -9.54 2.48 5.41
N GLN A 110 -9.28 1.63 6.42
CA GLN A 110 -7.95 1.46 7.02
C GLN A 110 -7.24 2.82 7.29
N HIS A 111 -7.96 3.72 7.97
CA HIS A 111 -7.42 5.02 8.40
C HIS A 111 -6.88 5.87 7.23
N GLY A 112 -7.62 5.96 6.12
CA GLY A 112 -7.24 6.75 4.96
C GLY A 112 -6.18 6.10 4.08
N SER A 113 -6.13 4.77 4.05
CA SER A 113 -5.15 4.01 3.27
C SER A 113 -5.18 4.32 1.77
N ALA A 114 -6.36 4.61 1.20
CA ALA A 114 -6.48 4.94 -0.21
C ALA A 114 -5.85 6.31 -0.53
N ASP A 115 -6.05 7.31 0.31
CA ASP A 115 -5.36 8.60 0.16
C ASP A 115 -3.84 8.44 0.30
N ARG A 116 -3.37 7.67 1.29
CA ARG A 116 -1.94 7.37 1.42
C ARG A 116 -1.36 6.70 0.17
N ALA A 117 -2.06 5.71 -0.38
CA ALA A 117 -1.62 4.99 -1.56
C ALA A 117 -1.68 5.87 -2.83
N LEU A 118 -2.70 6.73 -2.99
CA LEU A 118 -2.77 7.72 -4.08
C LEU A 118 -1.64 8.75 -3.97
N GLY A 119 -1.33 9.23 -2.78
CA GLY A 119 -0.20 10.11 -2.56
C GLY A 119 1.10 9.48 -3.05
N ARG A 120 1.35 8.22 -2.68
CA ARG A 120 2.51 7.48 -3.19
C ARG A 120 2.45 7.27 -4.71
N TRP A 121 1.30 6.96 -5.27
CA TRP A 121 1.10 6.83 -6.72
C TRP A 121 1.44 8.12 -7.46
N TYR A 122 0.90 9.28 -7.03
CA TYR A 122 1.19 10.57 -7.63
C TYR A 122 2.67 10.96 -7.54
N PHE A 123 3.36 10.57 -6.48
CA PHE A 123 4.79 10.79 -6.30
C PHE A 123 5.64 9.90 -7.22
N LYS A 124 5.35 8.59 -7.30
CA LYS A 124 6.19 7.62 -8.02
C LYS A 124 5.95 7.60 -9.53
N VAL A 125 4.75 7.97 -10.00
CA VAL A 125 4.43 8.01 -11.42
C VAL A 125 5.10 9.25 -12.06
N PRO A 126 5.83 9.11 -13.18
CA PRO A 126 6.40 10.27 -13.85
C PRO A 126 5.34 11.29 -14.29
N ARG A 127 5.65 12.59 -14.25
CA ARG A 127 4.71 13.68 -14.58
C ARG A 127 4.04 13.51 -15.96
N LEU A 128 4.80 13.01 -16.95
CA LEU A 128 4.27 12.74 -18.30
C LEU A 128 3.13 11.70 -18.29
N PHE A 129 3.06 10.85 -17.28
CA PHE A 129 2.07 9.79 -17.12
C PHE A 129 1.04 10.07 -16.02
N GLY A 130 0.98 11.32 -15.54
CA GLY A 130 -0.03 11.76 -14.58
C GLY A 130 0.47 11.95 -13.15
N GLY A 131 1.76 11.76 -12.88
CA GLY A 131 2.34 12.06 -11.57
C GLY A 131 2.33 13.56 -11.25
N SER A 132 2.22 13.89 -9.97
CA SER A 132 2.16 15.28 -9.48
C SER A 132 2.54 15.33 -8.01
N HIS A 133 3.62 16.05 -7.69
CA HIS A 133 4.04 16.25 -6.30
C HIS A 133 2.99 17.02 -5.49
N LYS A 134 2.30 17.98 -6.13
CA LYS A 134 1.20 18.72 -5.50
C LYS A 134 0.07 17.81 -5.06
N GLU A 135 -0.40 16.93 -5.96
CA GLU A 135 -1.46 15.97 -5.63
C GLU A 135 -0.96 14.90 -4.65
N ALA A 136 0.31 14.48 -4.77
CA ALA A 136 0.94 13.56 -3.81
C ALA A 136 0.89 14.14 -2.39
N GLU A 137 1.32 15.38 -2.21
CA GLU A 137 1.28 16.06 -0.91
C GLU A 137 -0.15 16.21 -0.39
N ALA A 138 -1.09 16.61 -1.25
CA ALA A 138 -2.49 16.79 -0.87
C ALA A 138 -3.10 15.47 -0.33
N HIS A 139 -2.90 14.37 -1.04
CA HIS A 139 -3.39 13.06 -0.62
C HIS A 139 -2.69 12.54 0.65
N LEU A 140 -1.38 12.70 0.78
CA LEU A 140 -0.65 12.29 1.99
C LEU A 140 -1.10 13.09 3.22
N ARG A 141 -1.28 14.40 3.09
CA ARG A 141 -1.82 15.23 4.18
C ARG A 141 -3.27 14.84 4.50
N LYS A 142 -4.06 14.50 3.47
CA LYS A 142 -5.44 14.04 3.67
C LYS A 142 -5.48 12.73 4.45
N SER A 143 -4.58 11.79 4.17
CA SER A 143 -4.51 10.54 4.94
C SER A 143 -4.19 10.78 6.43
N LEU A 144 -3.38 11.80 6.74
CA LEU A 144 -3.06 12.20 8.12
C LEU A 144 -4.23 12.86 8.87
N GLU A 145 -5.27 13.34 8.17
CA GLU A 145 -6.51 13.78 8.82
C GLU A 145 -7.32 12.60 9.38
N TYR A 146 -7.17 11.40 8.82
CA TYR A 146 -7.82 10.18 9.30
C TYR A 146 -7.01 9.49 10.39
N ASP A 147 -5.68 9.54 10.31
CA ASP A 147 -4.76 9.01 11.30
C ASP A 147 -3.50 9.87 11.39
N ALA A 148 -3.49 10.76 12.38
CA ALA A 148 -2.37 11.66 12.65
C ALA A 148 -1.11 10.94 13.16
N ASN A 149 -1.17 9.65 13.46
CA ASN A 149 -0.04 8.83 13.91
C ASN A 149 0.43 7.83 12.85
N SER A 150 -0.11 7.89 11.63
CA SER A 150 0.28 6.97 10.57
C SER A 150 1.77 7.09 10.22
N THR A 151 2.58 6.12 10.65
CA THR A 151 4.02 6.05 10.33
C THR A 151 4.26 6.05 8.83
N ALA A 152 3.45 5.30 8.08
CA ALA A 152 3.55 5.20 6.63
C ALA A 152 3.25 6.53 5.93
N SER A 153 2.20 7.26 6.37
CA SER A 153 1.83 8.55 5.75
C SER A 153 2.89 9.61 6.00
N HIS A 154 3.39 9.71 7.23
CA HIS A 154 4.50 10.61 7.56
C HIS A 154 5.78 10.26 6.80
N TYR A 155 6.11 8.97 6.69
CA TYR A 155 7.28 8.53 5.95
C TYR A 155 7.19 8.87 4.46
N PHE A 156 6.06 8.60 3.81
CA PHE A 156 5.88 8.93 2.38
C PHE A 156 5.86 10.43 2.12
N LEU A 157 5.29 11.21 3.05
CA LEU A 157 5.35 12.68 2.98
C LEU A 157 6.80 13.17 3.13
N ALA A 158 7.58 12.59 4.02
CA ALA A 158 8.99 12.93 4.17
C ALA A 158 9.81 12.59 2.91
N GLU A 159 9.58 11.44 2.26
CA GLU A 159 10.23 11.10 0.98
C GLU A 159 9.93 12.17 -0.09
N LEU A 160 8.67 12.57 -0.24
CA LEU A 160 8.25 13.61 -1.17
C LEU A 160 8.93 14.95 -0.87
N LEU A 161 8.92 15.37 0.39
CA LEU A 161 9.52 16.64 0.83
C LEU A 161 11.04 16.66 0.63
N LEU A 162 11.72 15.53 0.81
CA LEU A 162 13.16 15.39 0.51
C LEU A 162 13.42 15.56 -0.99
N ASP A 163 12.60 14.97 -1.84
CA ASP A 163 12.71 15.09 -3.30
C ASP A 163 12.47 16.55 -3.76
N ASP A 164 11.56 17.26 -3.11
CA ASP A 164 11.30 18.70 -3.34
C ASP A 164 12.34 19.63 -2.71
N GLY A 165 13.37 19.10 -2.01
CA GLY A 165 14.40 19.88 -1.33
C GLY A 165 13.95 20.55 -0.02
N ARG A 166 12.75 20.26 0.48
CA ARG A 166 12.14 20.81 1.72
C ARG A 166 12.63 20.04 2.94
N ARG A 167 13.93 20.10 3.19
CA ARG A 167 14.63 19.25 4.17
C ARG A 167 14.15 19.41 5.61
N ASP A 168 13.86 20.65 6.05
CA ASP A 168 13.43 20.89 7.43
C ASP A 168 12.03 20.30 7.68
N GLU A 169 11.12 20.43 6.72
CA GLU A 169 9.80 19.83 6.79
C GLU A 169 9.89 18.30 6.74
N ALA A 170 10.73 17.75 5.88
CA ALA A 170 10.96 16.31 5.81
C ALA A 170 11.51 15.76 7.13
N ARG A 171 12.45 16.49 7.76
CA ARG A 171 12.98 16.14 9.08
C ARG A 171 11.89 16.10 10.14
N ALA A 172 10.99 17.07 10.13
CA ALA A 172 9.85 17.10 11.06
C ALA A 172 8.92 15.89 10.85
N GLU A 173 8.63 15.52 9.61
CA GLU A 173 7.82 14.34 9.32
C GLU A 173 8.51 13.03 9.74
N LEU A 174 9.83 12.88 9.50
CA LEU A 174 10.61 11.73 9.98
C LEU A 174 10.62 11.62 11.50
N GLN A 175 10.67 12.77 12.21
CA GLN A 175 10.57 12.76 13.66
C GLN A 175 9.20 12.26 14.14
N ARG A 176 8.11 12.64 13.47
CA ARG A 176 6.77 12.12 13.75
C ARG A 176 6.67 10.60 13.52
N VAL A 177 7.33 10.06 12.48
CA VAL A 177 7.45 8.59 12.30
C VAL A 177 8.03 7.94 13.55
N LEU A 178 9.10 8.52 14.14
CA LEU A 178 9.74 7.93 15.33
C LEU A 178 8.87 8.03 16.58
N GLU A 179 8.14 9.14 16.74
CA GLU A 179 7.29 9.43 17.91
C GLU A 179 5.96 8.68 17.89
N ALA A 180 5.42 8.36 16.71
CA ALA A 180 4.15 7.66 16.58
C ALA A 180 4.17 6.33 17.36
N PRO A 181 3.07 5.97 18.04
CA PRO A 181 2.95 4.64 18.65
C PRO A 181 2.97 3.56 17.55
N VAL A 182 3.45 2.36 17.91
CA VAL A 182 3.37 1.21 17.01
C VAL A 182 1.96 0.67 17.04
N ASP A 183 1.30 0.63 15.88
CA ASP A 183 -0.01 -0.01 15.73
C ASP A 183 0.16 -1.54 15.79
N PRO A 184 -0.53 -2.25 16.69
CA PRO A 184 -0.43 -3.70 16.78
C PRO A 184 -0.77 -4.44 15.48
N GLU A 185 -1.69 -3.91 14.67
CA GLU A 185 -2.09 -4.50 13.39
C GLU A 185 -1.02 -4.34 12.31
N TRP A 186 -0.23 -3.25 12.37
CA TRP A 186 0.80 -2.88 11.39
C TRP A 186 2.22 -2.87 12.00
N ALA A 187 2.39 -3.54 13.14
CA ALA A 187 3.63 -3.48 13.91
C ALA A 187 4.91 -3.85 13.13
N PRO A 188 4.91 -4.81 12.20
CA PRO A 188 6.09 -5.08 11.39
C PRO A 188 6.45 -3.90 10.47
N GLU A 189 5.48 -3.35 9.75
CA GLU A 189 5.64 -2.24 8.81
C GLU A 189 6.06 -0.96 9.55
N ASP A 190 5.42 -0.67 10.68
CA ASP A 190 5.77 0.49 11.51
C ASP A 190 7.22 0.45 11.97
N ARG A 191 7.72 -0.72 12.35
CA ARG A 191 9.12 -0.88 12.75
C ARG A 191 10.06 -0.63 11.58
N GLU A 192 9.74 -1.13 10.39
CA GLU A 192 10.53 -0.90 9.17
C GLU A 192 10.58 0.59 8.80
N PHE A 193 9.44 1.30 8.87
CA PHE A 193 9.40 2.75 8.65
C PHE A 193 10.21 3.51 9.70
N LYS A 194 10.12 3.14 10.98
CA LYS A 194 10.91 3.75 12.05
C LYS A 194 12.40 3.51 11.86
N ASP A 195 12.82 2.32 11.48
CA ASP A 195 14.22 2.02 11.22
C ASP A 195 14.76 2.82 10.03
N THR A 196 13.98 2.93 8.95
CA THR A 196 14.34 3.73 7.78
C THR A 196 14.41 5.23 8.13
N ALA A 197 13.46 5.74 8.93
CA ALA A 197 13.45 7.14 9.37
C ALA A 197 14.70 7.49 10.20
N ARG A 198 15.14 6.61 11.11
CA ARG A 198 16.40 6.79 11.85
C ARG A 198 17.60 6.95 10.91
N HIS A 199 17.70 6.10 9.90
CA HIS A 199 18.79 6.18 8.93
C HIS A 199 18.75 7.47 8.10
N LEU A 200 17.57 7.96 7.73
CA LEU A 200 17.45 9.21 6.97
C LEU A 200 17.79 10.44 7.80
N LEU A 201 17.47 10.45 9.10
CA LEU A 201 17.77 11.56 10.02
C LEU A 201 19.27 11.71 10.33
N THR A 202 20.07 10.67 10.12
CA THR A 202 21.53 10.67 10.36
C THR A 202 22.37 11.11 9.17
N ARG A 203 21.74 11.33 8.01
CA ARG A 203 22.36 11.80 6.76
C ARG A 203 22.19 13.30 6.57
#